data_3c1606170a586718982b5bca69c2d015
#
_entry.id   3c1606170a586718982b5bca69c2d015
#
_cell.length_a   1.000
_cell.length_b   1.000
_cell.length_c   1.000
_cell.angle_alpha   90.00
_cell.angle_beta   90.00
_cell.angle_gamma   90.00
#
_symmetry.space_group_name_H-M   'P 1'
#
loop_
_entity.id
_entity.type
_entity.pdbx_description
1 polymer ?
#
loop_
_entity_poly.entity_id
_entity_poly.type
_entity_poly.pdbx_seq_one_letter_code
_entity_poly.pdbx_strand_id
1 'polypeptide(L)'
;MDTAVSRVGSVVVALLLPLVLCVPAYTQNLEATWENRYLTIRGDFPGKEIRIHYLEAYCRPGSTDREWGETVIRHESEVAEVTEDGKIIRLIDRLEDGVRVEHEIQVENDRISFRLKATNPTNRASEAAWAQPCVRVDRFTGQDPKDSREVYPPYVRQCFMLIDGQVRRLPTRPWALNARYTPGQVYCPEQVDRDDVNPRPLSSLRPSHGLCGCYASDPSWILGMTWEPYQEIFQGVITCMHNDFRIGGLKPGETKTIRGALYVHHGTMDTLLARYRQDFPDQSKGLKLKIHD
;
A
#
# COMPACT_ATOMS: atom_id res chain seq x y z
N MET A 1 -28.33 65.07 -50.26
CA MET A 1 -28.34 63.64 -50.60
C MET A 1 -26.97 63.04 -50.13
N ASP A 2 -26.91 62.64 -48.89
CA ASP A 2 -25.68 62.08 -48.30
C ASP A 2 -25.90 60.58 -48.15
N THR A 3 -25.06 59.81 -48.85
CA THR A 3 -25.03 58.33 -48.75
C THR A 3 -24.04 57.92 -47.68
N ALA A 4 -24.56 57.43 -46.55
CA ALA A 4 -23.76 56.80 -45.51
C ALA A 4 -23.34 55.37 -45.90
N VAL A 5 -22.01 55.15 -45.98
CA VAL A 5 -21.43 53.83 -46.20
C VAL A 5 -21.18 53.17 -44.82
N SER A 6 -21.95 52.13 -44.53
CA SER A 6 -21.75 51.29 -43.33
C SER A 6 -20.57 50.33 -43.54
N ARG A 7 -19.52 50.44 -42.69
CA ARG A 7 -18.42 49.47 -42.62
C ARG A 7 -18.79 48.37 -41.64
N VAL A 8 -18.99 47.16 -42.13
CA VAL A 8 -19.12 45.97 -41.33
C VAL A 8 -17.71 45.45 -40.96
N GLY A 9 -17.35 45.58 -39.71
CA GLY A 9 -16.09 45.05 -39.19
C GLY A 9 -16.25 43.57 -38.88
N SER A 10 -15.51 42.69 -39.57
CA SER A 10 -15.44 41.27 -39.27
C SER A 10 -14.52 41.07 -38.05
N VAL A 11 -15.11 40.56 -36.95
CA VAL A 11 -14.36 40.11 -35.78
C VAL A 11 -13.94 38.65 -35.99
N VAL A 12 -12.63 38.43 -36.16
CA VAL A 12 -12.05 37.05 -36.19
C VAL A 12 -11.81 36.63 -34.76
N VAL A 13 -12.63 35.74 -34.25
CA VAL A 13 -12.41 35.07 -32.95
C VAL A 13 -11.47 33.90 -33.18
N ALA A 14 -10.22 34.06 -32.78
CA ALA A 14 -9.24 32.98 -32.76
C ALA A 14 -9.55 32.04 -31.59
N LEU A 15 -10.07 30.85 -31.85
CA LEU A 15 -10.20 29.79 -30.89
C LEU A 15 -8.78 29.22 -30.59
N LEU A 16 -8.21 29.57 -29.45
CA LEU A 16 -7.04 28.93 -28.92
C LEU A 16 -7.47 27.57 -28.32
N LEU A 17 -7.31 26.49 -29.08
CA LEU A 17 -7.39 25.13 -28.55
C LEU A 17 -6.18 24.91 -27.61
N PRO A 18 -6.38 24.49 -26.35
CA PRO A 18 -5.27 24.11 -25.50
C PRO A 18 -4.59 22.87 -26.09
N LEU A 19 -3.30 23.01 -26.39
CA LEU A 19 -2.44 21.89 -26.80
C LEU A 19 -2.24 21.02 -25.54
N VAL A 20 -3.02 19.95 -25.38
CA VAL A 20 -2.77 18.94 -24.38
C VAL A 20 -1.50 18.22 -24.79
N LEU A 21 -0.37 18.62 -24.21
CA LEU A 21 0.88 17.87 -24.32
C LEU A 21 0.67 16.51 -23.64
N CYS A 22 0.40 15.50 -24.45
CA CYS A 22 0.40 14.11 -24.02
C CYS A 22 1.85 13.75 -23.67
N VAL A 23 2.26 13.92 -22.42
CA VAL A 23 3.53 13.38 -21.94
C VAL A 23 3.41 11.86 -22.06
N PRO A 24 4.30 11.18 -22.82
CA PRO A 24 4.24 9.74 -22.91
C PRO A 24 4.32 9.16 -21.48
N ALA A 25 3.33 8.36 -21.10
CA ALA A 25 3.37 7.65 -19.85
C ALA A 25 4.63 6.76 -19.88
N TYR A 26 5.51 6.97 -18.91
CA TYR A 26 6.68 6.12 -18.74
C TYR A 26 6.17 4.71 -18.40
N THR A 27 6.22 3.82 -19.39
CA THR A 27 5.81 2.43 -19.21
C THR A 27 6.93 1.66 -18.53
N GLN A 28 6.78 1.40 -17.26
CA GLN A 28 7.58 0.39 -16.58
C GLN A 28 7.08 -0.99 -17.00
N ASN A 29 7.98 -1.93 -17.16
CA ASN A 29 7.64 -3.34 -17.26
C ASN A 29 8.07 -3.99 -15.95
N LEU A 30 7.14 -4.02 -14.97
CA LEU A 30 7.41 -4.75 -13.75
C LEU A 30 7.41 -6.25 -14.01
N GLU A 31 8.34 -6.92 -13.35
CA GLU A 31 8.41 -8.37 -13.24
C GLU A 31 8.28 -8.76 -11.77
N ALA A 32 7.68 -9.89 -11.48
CA ALA A 32 7.59 -10.40 -10.12
C ALA A 32 7.85 -11.91 -10.08
N THR A 33 8.50 -12.33 -8.99
CA THR A 33 8.72 -13.74 -8.67
C THR A 33 8.36 -13.98 -7.21
N TRP A 34 7.82 -15.16 -6.89
CA TRP A 34 7.59 -15.56 -5.51
C TRP A 34 8.42 -16.80 -5.17
N GLU A 35 9.27 -16.66 -4.16
CA GLU A 35 10.16 -17.72 -3.71
C GLU A 35 10.47 -17.55 -2.22
N ASN A 36 10.48 -18.64 -1.47
CA ASN A 36 10.85 -18.65 -0.05
C ASN A 36 10.08 -17.61 0.78
N ARG A 37 8.76 -17.45 0.51
CA ARG A 37 7.86 -16.48 1.15
C ARG A 37 8.18 -15.01 0.81
N TYR A 38 8.97 -14.75 -0.22
CA TYR A 38 9.22 -13.41 -0.71
C TYR A 38 8.62 -13.23 -2.10
N LEU A 39 7.78 -12.20 -2.23
CA LEU A 39 7.44 -11.62 -3.53
C LEU A 39 8.51 -10.59 -3.87
N THR A 40 9.25 -10.83 -4.93
CA THR A 40 10.33 -9.95 -5.40
C THR A 40 9.89 -9.27 -6.68
N ILE A 41 9.82 -7.93 -6.66
CA ILE A 41 9.38 -7.09 -7.77
C ILE A 41 10.61 -6.40 -8.34
N ARG A 42 10.81 -6.49 -9.65
CA ARG A 42 11.92 -5.88 -10.40
C ARG A 42 11.40 -4.98 -11.50
N GLY A 43 12.20 -3.97 -11.83
CA GLY A 43 11.87 -3.03 -12.90
C GLY A 43 12.86 -1.87 -12.99
N ASP A 44 12.54 -0.91 -13.86
CA ASP A 44 13.37 0.27 -14.06
C ASP A 44 12.96 1.42 -13.13
N PHE A 45 13.26 1.26 -11.85
CA PHE A 45 13.00 2.22 -10.78
C PHE A 45 14.20 2.28 -9.81
N PRO A 46 14.32 3.28 -8.93
CA PRO A 46 15.41 3.37 -7.95
C PRO A 46 15.53 2.09 -7.13
N GLY A 47 16.76 1.58 -7.02
CA GLY A 47 17.06 0.33 -6.33
C GLY A 47 16.76 -0.94 -7.12
N LYS A 48 16.06 -0.87 -8.26
CA LYS A 48 15.78 -1.96 -9.21
C LYS A 48 15.01 -3.16 -8.66
N GLU A 49 14.79 -3.22 -7.34
CA GLU A 49 14.17 -4.35 -6.65
C GLU A 49 13.42 -3.87 -5.40
N ILE A 50 12.21 -4.39 -5.21
CA ILE A 50 11.42 -4.30 -3.98
C ILE A 50 11.11 -5.73 -3.56
N ARG A 51 11.32 -6.05 -2.29
CA ARG A 51 11.00 -7.36 -1.73
C ARG A 51 9.89 -7.23 -0.70
N ILE A 52 8.93 -8.11 -0.76
CA ILE A 52 7.84 -8.21 0.22
C ILE A 52 7.93 -9.59 0.89
N HIS A 53 8.09 -9.64 2.21
CA HIS A 53 7.83 -10.88 2.94
C HIS A 53 6.30 -11.09 2.92
N TYR A 54 5.88 -11.95 2.01
CA TYR A 54 4.49 -12.13 1.63
C TYR A 54 4.03 -13.58 1.85
N LEU A 55 3.37 -13.91 2.96
CA LEU A 55 3.04 -13.09 4.09
C LEU A 55 3.96 -13.40 5.28
N GLU A 56 4.23 -12.38 6.10
CA GLU A 56 5.03 -12.54 7.31
C GLU A 56 4.21 -13.25 8.40
N ALA A 57 2.96 -12.84 8.61
CA ALA A 57 2.09 -13.41 9.64
C ALA A 57 0.60 -13.23 9.31
N TYR A 58 -0.21 -14.19 9.75
CA TYR A 58 -1.63 -14.02 10.05
C TYR A 58 -1.81 -13.91 11.55
N CYS A 59 -2.72 -13.07 12.00
CA CYS A 59 -2.81 -12.68 13.40
C CYS A 59 -4.23 -12.74 13.95
N ARG A 60 -4.31 -13.07 15.25
CA ARG A 60 -5.54 -13.06 16.06
C ARG A 60 -5.85 -11.65 16.54
N PRO A 61 -7.10 -11.34 16.92
CA PRO A 61 -7.47 -10.08 17.56
C PRO A 61 -6.87 -9.96 18.96
N GLY A 62 -6.87 -8.75 19.54
CA GLY A 62 -6.36 -8.50 20.89
C GLY A 62 -4.84 -8.61 20.97
N SER A 63 -4.13 -8.23 19.93
CA SER A 63 -2.67 -8.41 19.78
C SER A 63 -1.86 -7.60 20.78
N THR A 64 -2.39 -6.50 21.34
CA THR A 64 -1.70 -5.67 22.32
C THR A 64 -1.47 -6.37 23.65
N ASP A 65 -2.34 -7.28 24.03
CA ASP A 65 -2.35 -7.98 25.30
C ASP A 65 -1.73 -9.38 25.23
N ARG A 66 -1.26 -9.80 24.06
CA ARG A 66 -0.70 -11.13 23.81
C ARG A 66 0.78 -11.06 23.46
N GLU A 67 1.51 -12.11 23.80
CA GLU A 67 2.83 -12.33 23.24
C GLU A 67 2.73 -12.62 21.74
N TRP A 68 3.77 -12.22 20.99
CA TRP A 68 3.75 -12.37 19.54
C TRP A 68 3.48 -13.79 19.06
N GLY A 69 4.07 -14.80 19.73
CA GLY A 69 3.85 -16.20 19.40
C GLY A 69 2.40 -16.67 19.58
N GLU A 70 1.64 -16.06 20.47
CA GLU A 70 0.21 -16.34 20.69
C GLU A 70 -0.67 -15.55 19.72
N THR A 71 -0.21 -14.38 19.28
CA THR A 71 -0.90 -13.55 18.28
C THR A 71 -0.89 -14.21 16.91
N VAL A 72 0.24 -14.81 16.52
CA VAL A 72 0.42 -15.39 15.18
C VAL A 72 -0.36 -16.71 15.02
N ILE A 73 -1.08 -16.82 13.91
CA ILE A 73 -1.63 -18.07 13.38
C ILE A 73 -0.63 -18.62 12.36
N ARG A 74 -0.07 -19.79 12.63
CA ARG A 74 0.88 -20.43 11.71
C ARG A 74 0.21 -20.70 10.37
N HIS A 75 0.97 -20.63 9.31
CA HIS A 75 0.49 -20.93 7.96
C HIS A 75 1.58 -21.51 7.08
N GLU A 76 1.16 -22.26 6.10
CA GLU A 76 1.98 -22.76 5.00
C GLU A 76 1.51 -22.14 3.71
N SER A 77 2.45 -21.73 2.86
CA SER A 77 2.19 -21.10 1.56
C SER A 77 2.68 -22.00 0.44
N GLU A 78 1.85 -22.22 -0.57
CA GLU A 78 2.20 -22.94 -1.79
C GLU A 78 1.91 -22.11 -3.04
N VAL A 79 2.73 -22.26 -4.09
CA VAL A 79 2.45 -21.71 -5.41
C VAL A 79 1.47 -22.64 -6.11
N ALA A 80 0.26 -22.14 -6.39
CA ALA A 80 -0.75 -22.89 -7.14
C ALA A 80 -0.55 -22.75 -8.66
N GLU A 81 -0.15 -21.55 -9.11
CA GLU A 81 0.06 -21.28 -10.53
C GLU A 81 0.97 -20.06 -10.73
N VAL A 82 1.77 -20.09 -11.78
CA VAL A 82 2.39 -18.91 -12.41
C VAL A 82 2.12 -19.01 -13.90
N THR A 83 1.52 -17.96 -14.47
CA THR A 83 1.25 -17.92 -15.93
C THR A 83 2.53 -17.88 -16.73
N GLU A 84 2.53 -18.34 -17.99
CA GLU A 84 3.71 -18.42 -18.85
C GLU A 84 4.37 -17.04 -19.07
N ASP A 85 3.56 -15.97 -19.11
CA ASP A 85 4.04 -14.59 -19.22
C ASP A 85 4.52 -13.98 -17.88
N GLY A 86 4.41 -14.74 -16.79
CA GLY A 86 4.76 -14.30 -15.42
C GLY A 86 3.89 -13.18 -14.87
N LYS A 87 2.75 -12.86 -15.51
CA LYS A 87 1.90 -11.74 -15.12
C LYS A 87 0.89 -12.07 -14.03
N ILE A 88 0.63 -13.34 -13.77
CA ILE A 88 -0.25 -13.79 -12.69
C ILE A 88 0.47 -14.84 -11.86
N ILE A 89 0.52 -14.60 -10.54
CA ILE A 89 1.00 -15.55 -9.54
C ILE A 89 -0.15 -15.89 -8.62
N ARG A 90 -0.52 -17.16 -8.48
CA ARG A 90 -1.54 -17.63 -7.55
C ARG A 90 -0.91 -18.42 -6.44
N LEU A 91 -1.23 -18.05 -5.20
CA LEU A 91 -0.76 -18.72 -3.99
C LEU A 91 -1.96 -19.23 -3.20
N ILE A 92 -1.71 -20.25 -2.39
CA ILE A 92 -2.65 -20.75 -1.39
C ILE A 92 -1.95 -20.79 -0.06
N ASP A 93 -2.49 -20.07 0.92
CA ASP A 93 -2.09 -20.16 2.31
C ASP A 93 -3.07 -21.06 3.06
N ARG A 94 -2.54 -21.99 3.86
CA ARG A 94 -3.30 -22.86 4.77
C ARG A 94 -2.93 -22.50 6.20
N LEU A 95 -3.90 -21.99 6.94
CA LEU A 95 -3.71 -21.61 8.33
C LEU A 95 -3.94 -22.83 9.25
N GLU A 96 -3.26 -22.85 10.39
CA GLU A 96 -3.37 -23.93 11.37
C GLU A 96 -4.78 -24.12 11.96
N ASP A 97 -5.62 -23.08 11.93
CA ASP A 97 -7.02 -23.12 12.36
C ASP A 97 -7.97 -23.59 11.26
N GLY A 98 -7.44 -23.95 10.09
CA GLY A 98 -8.15 -24.52 8.96
C GLY A 98 -8.62 -23.51 7.91
N VAL A 99 -8.41 -22.22 8.12
CA VAL A 99 -8.70 -21.21 7.10
C VAL A 99 -7.79 -21.41 5.88
N ARG A 100 -8.37 -21.21 4.70
CA ARG A 100 -7.65 -21.20 3.43
C ARG A 100 -7.74 -19.82 2.81
N VAL A 101 -6.60 -19.26 2.43
CA VAL A 101 -6.54 -17.98 1.73
C VAL A 101 -5.95 -18.19 0.34
N GLU A 102 -6.73 -17.87 -0.67
CA GLU A 102 -6.32 -17.88 -2.07
C GLU A 102 -5.89 -16.45 -2.44
N HIS A 103 -4.71 -16.33 -3.04
CA HIS A 103 -4.16 -15.07 -3.51
C HIS A 103 -4.03 -15.09 -5.02
N GLU A 104 -4.47 -14.03 -5.66
CA GLU A 104 -4.16 -13.72 -7.04
C GLU A 104 -3.36 -12.42 -7.07
N ILE A 105 -2.11 -12.51 -7.51
CA ILE A 105 -1.16 -11.41 -7.63
C ILE A 105 -1.00 -11.14 -9.12
N GLN A 106 -1.44 -9.96 -9.57
CA GLN A 106 -1.33 -9.56 -10.97
C GLN A 106 -0.26 -8.51 -11.14
N VAL A 107 0.68 -8.78 -12.03
CA VAL A 107 1.82 -7.90 -12.37
C VAL A 107 1.42 -7.03 -13.56
N GLU A 108 1.29 -5.74 -13.32
CA GLU A 108 1.01 -4.73 -14.33
C GLU A 108 2.27 -3.89 -14.62
N ASN A 109 2.19 -2.92 -15.51
CA ASN A 109 3.38 -2.15 -15.90
C ASN A 109 3.97 -1.33 -14.75
N ASP A 110 3.13 -0.72 -13.91
CA ASP A 110 3.51 0.20 -12.84
C ASP A 110 2.88 -0.16 -11.49
N ARG A 111 2.20 -1.31 -11.44
CA ARG A 111 1.42 -1.74 -10.27
C ARG A 111 1.44 -3.26 -10.11
N ILE A 112 1.48 -3.70 -8.88
CA ILE A 112 1.09 -5.07 -8.50
C ILE A 112 -0.27 -4.98 -7.85
N SER A 113 -1.27 -5.66 -8.38
CA SER A 113 -2.59 -5.77 -7.76
C SER A 113 -2.77 -7.13 -7.07
N PHE A 114 -3.49 -7.10 -5.97
CA PHE A 114 -3.74 -8.27 -5.12
C PHE A 114 -5.24 -8.47 -4.95
N ARG A 115 -5.66 -9.71 -5.13
CA ARG A 115 -7.01 -10.18 -4.77
C ARG A 115 -6.89 -11.40 -3.90
N LEU A 116 -7.50 -11.35 -2.73
CA LEU A 116 -7.45 -12.44 -1.77
C LEU A 116 -8.86 -12.90 -1.47
N LYS A 117 -8.99 -14.21 -1.26
CA LYS A 117 -10.23 -14.87 -0.85
C LYS A 117 -9.92 -15.75 0.35
N ALA A 118 -10.28 -15.26 1.54
CA ALA A 118 -10.14 -16.00 2.79
C ALA A 118 -11.44 -16.79 3.06
N THR A 119 -11.34 -18.10 3.16
CA THR A 119 -12.48 -19.01 3.40
C THR A 119 -12.23 -19.85 4.65
N ASN A 120 -13.21 -19.89 5.53
CA ASN A 120 -13.22 -20.84 6.66
C ASN A 120 -14.08 -22.06 6.32
N PRO A 121 -13.51 -23.16 5.85
CA PRO A 121 -14.27 -24.38 5.51
C PRO A 121 -14.64 -25.20 6.74
N THR A 122 -14.21 -24.80 7.95
CA THR A 122 -14.41 -25.57 9.18
C THR A 122 -15.80 -25.30 9.80
N ASN A 123 -16.15 -26.07 10.80
CA ASN A 123 -17.36 -25.89 11.59
C ASN A 123 -17.16 -25.02 12.85
N ARG A 124 -15.99 -24.38 12.99
CA ARG A 124 -15.65 -23.48 14.10
C ARG A 124 -15.35 -22.08 13.54
N ALA A 125 -15.59 -21.04 14.34
CA ALA A 125 -15.15 -19.70 13.99
C ALA A 125 -13.61 -19.63 14.01
N SER A 126 -13.05 -18.88 13.06
CA SER A 126 -11.63 -18.57 13.00
C SER A 126 -11.37 -17.17 13.56
N GLU A 127 -10.29 -17.04 14.29
CA GLU A 127 -9.81 -15.74 14.80
C GLU A 127 -8.85 -15.03 13.85
N ALA A 128 -8.66 -15.48 12.60
CA ALA A 128 -7.82 -14.80 11.64
C ALA A 128 -8.33 -13.37 11.39
N ALA A 129 -7.78 -12.40 12.13
CA ALA A 129 -8.29 -11.03 12.15
C ALA A 129 -7.57 -10.12 11.15
N TRP A 130 -6.27 -10.28 10.97
CA TRP A 130 -5.47 -9.46 10.07
C TRP A 130 -4.21 -10.21 9.61
N ALA A 131 -3.52 -9.68 8.61
CA ALA A 131 -2.29 -10.28 8.12
C ALA A 131 -1.28 -9.21 7.67
N GLN A 132 0.00 -9.58 7.76
CA GLN A 132 1.13 -8.67 7.74
C GLN A 132 2.05 -8.91 6.55
N PRO A 133 1.90 -8.18 5.43
CA PRO A 133 2.90 -8.10 4.39
C PRO A 133 3.99 -7.09 4.78
N CYS A 134 5.27 -7.50 4.75
CA CYS A 134 6.38 -6.64 5.12
C CYS A 134 7.14 -6.16 3.87
N VAL A 135 6.95 -4.90 3.48
CA VAL A 135 7.53 -4.33 2.26
C VAL A 135 8.89 -3.70 2.56
N ARG A 136 9.95 -4.31 2.03
CA ARG A 136 11.34 -3.82 2.17
C ARG A 136 11.55 -2.64 1.25
N VAL A 137 11.87 -1.48 1.80
CA VAL A 137 12.00 -0.20 1.08
C VAL A 137 13.43 0.34 1.06
N ASP A 138 14.39 -0.42 1.58
CA ASP A 138 15.80 -0.05 1.69
C ASP A 138 16.40 0.44 0.37
N ARG A 139 16.48 -0.43 -0.62
CA ARG A 139 17.05 -0.11 -1.94
C ARG A 139 16.29 1.01 -2.64
N PHE A 140 14.97 1.01 -2.54
CA PHE A 140 14.13 2.02 -3.16
C PHE A 140 14.38 3.41 -2.57
N THR A 141 14.55 3.49 -1.26
CA THR A 141 14.82 4.75 -0.54
C THR A 141 16.31 5.14 -0.56
N GLY A 142 17.17 4.31 -1.17
CA GLY A 142 18.61 4.55 -1.23
C GLY A 142 19.35 4.27 0.06
N GLN A 143 18.76 3.48 0.96
CA GLN A 143 19.38 3.10 2.23
C GLN A 143 20.00 1.70 2.12
N ASP A 144 21.22 1.53 2.67
CA ASP A 144 21.81 0.20 2.79
C ASP A 144 21.04 -0.63 3.85
N PRO A 145 20.61 -1.86 3.53
CA PRO A 145 19.96 -2.74 4.49
C PRO A 145 20.77 -3.01 5.76
N LYS A 146 22.09 -2.82 5.71
CA LYS A 146 23.00 -3.03 6.83
C LYS A 146 22.99 -1.90 7.86
N ASP A 147 22.58 -0.69 7.49
CA ASP A 147 22.66 0.51 8.33
C ASP A 147 21.49 0.68 9.30
N SER A 148 20.59 -0.29 9.42
CA SER A 148 19.22 -0.08 9.85
C SER A 148 18.98 0.01 11.37
N ARG A 149 19.94 -0.16 12.27
CA ARG A 149 19.57 -0.40 13.68
C ARG A 149 20.05 0.63 14.71
N GLU A 150 21.04 1.45 14.42
CA GLU A 150 21.69 2.28 15.44
C GLU A 150 21.35 3.77 15.37
N VAL A 151 20.87 4.24 14.24
CA VAL A 151 20.56 5.65 14.02
C VAL A 151 19.15 5.76 13.42
N TYR A 152 18.43 6.81 13.79
CA TYR A 152 17.15 7.19 13.18
C TYR A 152 17.22 7.02 11.65
N PRO A 153 16.56 5.99 11.08
CA PRO A 153 16.80 5.64 9.67
C PRO A 153 16.31 6.74 8.74
N PRO A 154 17.12 7.21 7.79
CA PRO A 154 16.72 8.28 6.86
C PRO A 154 15.43 8.00 6.10
N TYR A 155 15.15 6.71 5.75
CA TYR A 155 13.95 6.30 5.04
C TYR A 155 12.64 6.71 5.73
N VAL A 156 12.63 6.81 7.05
CA VAL A 156 11.45 7.19 7.84
C VAL A 156 10.91 8.55 7.41
N ARG A 157 11.80 9.49 7.07
CA ARG A 157 11.42 10.82 6.58
C ARG A 157 10.88 10.82 5.16
N GLN A 158 11.13 9.75 4.41
CA GLN A 158 10.62 9.57 3.05
C GLN A 158 9.21 8.97 3.05
N CYS A 159 8.80 8.36 4.16
CA CYS A 159 7.49 7.70 4.27
C CYS A 159 6.35 8.71 4.45
N PHE A 160 5.15 8.31 4.01
CA PHE A 160 3.92 9.08 4.13
C PHE A 160 2.72 8.20 4.45
N MET A 161 1.67 8.82 4.95
CA MET A 161 0.31 8.28 5.07
C MET A 161 -0.72 9.42 4.90
N LEU A 162 -1.99 9.09 4.88
CA LEU A 162 -3.07 10.06 4.74
C LEU A 162 -3.76 10.28 6.09
N ILE A 163 -3.78 11.54 6.56
CA ILE A 163 -4.52 11.99 7.75
C ILE A 163 -5.43 13.13 7.34
N ASP A 164 -6.70 13.08 7.72
CA ASP A 164 -7.71 14.07 7.37
C ASP A 164 -7.82 14.33 5.86
N GLY A 165 -7.59 13.28 5.06
CA GLY A 165 -7.60 13.34 3.60
C GLY A 165 -6.37 14.04 2.99
N GLN A 166 -5.33 14.30 3.77
CA GLN A 166 -4.11 14.98 3.34
C GLN A 166 -2.88 14.07 3.52
N VAL A 167 -1.92 14.19 2.62
CA VAL A 167 -0.64 13.52 2.73
C VAL A 167 0.16 14.10 3.90
N ARG A 168 0.59 13.24 4.80
CA ARG A 168 1.48 13.57 5.92
C ARG A 168 2.75 12.75 5.85
N ARG A 169 3.91 13.41 6.00
CA ARG A 169 5.19 12.70 6.15
C ARG A 169 5.28 12.03 7.51
N LEU A 170 5.89 10.84 7.56
CA LEU A 170 6.19 10.15 8.80
C LEU A 170 7.64 10.47 9.26
N PRO A 171 7.94 10.41 10.55
CA PRO A 171 6.98 10.28 11.65
C PRO A 171 6.19 11.58 11.80
N THR A 172 4.90 11.44 12.07
CA THR A 172 4.03 12.61 12.31
C THR A 172 4.26 13.23 13.68
N ARG A 173 5.05 12.58 14.51
CA ARG A 173 5.55 13.05 15.81
C ARG A 173 6.91 12.40 16.09
N PRO A 174 7.61 12.77 17.18
CA PRO A 174 8.92 12.22 17.52
C PRO A 174 8.95 10.70 17.51
N TRP A 175 10.08 10.16 17.09
CA TRP A 175 10.35 8.74 16.98
C TRP A 175 10.31 8.05 18.34
N ALA A 176 9.63 6.92 18.45
CA ALA A 176 9.53 6.17 19.69
C ALA A 176 10.72 5.20 19.81
N LEU A 177 11.85 5.68 20.32
CA LEU A 177 13.09 4.91 20.45
C LEU A 177 12.96 3.68 21.36
N ASN A 178 12.00 3.69 22.28
CA ASN A 178 11.72 2.61 23.22
C ASN A 178 10.64 1.64 22.71
N ALA A 179 10.26 1.70 21.46
CA ALA A 179 9.33 0.75 20.87
C ALA A 179 9.89 -0.68 20.93
N ARG A 180 9.07 -1.63 21.35
CA ARG A 180 9.49 -3.02 21.60
C ARG A 180 10.04 -3.72 20.35
N TYR A 181 9.37 -3.58 19.21
CA TYR A 181 9.71 -4.28 17.97
C TYR A 181 10.12 -3.34 16.83
N THR A 182 9.74 -2.10 16.95
CA THR A 182 9.92 -1.09 15.92
C THR A 182 10.14 0.25 16.61
N PRO A 183 11.10 1.06 16.17
CA PRO A 183 11.25 2.41 16.73
C PRO A 183 10.13 3.36 16.34
N GLY A 184 9.28 3.04 15.37
CA GLY A 184 8.13 3.82 14.94
C GLY A 184 6.87 3.55 15.74
N GLN A 185 5.76 4.19 15.32
CA GLN A 185 4.45 4.04 15.91
C GLN A 185 3.52 3.27 14.99
N VAL A 186 2.53 2.59 15.59
CA VAL A 186 1.43 1.98 14.87
C VAL A 186 0.30 2.98 14.72
N TYR A 187 -0.25 3.07 13.52
CA TYR A 187 -1.36 3.95 13.16
C TYR A 187 -2.52 3.08 12.68
N CYS A 188 -3.59 3.00 13.48
CA CYS A 188 -4.79 2.26 13.12
C CYS A 188 -5.94 3.21 12.77
N PRO A 189 -6.79 2.86 11.78
CA PRO A 189 -7.95 3.67 11.42
C PRO A 189 -9.06 3.61 12.49
N GLU A 190 -10.10 4.45 12.35
CA GLU A 190 -11.18 4.57 13.31
C GLU A 190 -11.95 3.27 13.52
N GLN A 191 -12.13 2.49 12.46
CA GLN A 191 -12.89 1.25 12.45
C GLN A 191 -12.15 0.04 13.04
N VAL A 192 -10.88 0.18 13.40
CA VAL A 192 -10.09 -0.87 14.05
C VAL A 192 -9.99 -0.59 15.54
N ASP A 193 -10.30 -1.60 16.35
CA ASP A 193 -10.17 -1.52 17.79
C ASP A 193 -8.71 -1.25 18.17
N ARG A 194 -8.49 -0.36 19.11
CA ARG A 194 -7.15 0.02 19.55
C ARG A 194 -6.41 -1.10 20.25
N ASP A 195 -7.14 -2.06 20.80
CA ASP A 195 -6.56 -3.25 21.46
C ASP A 195 -6.23 -4.35 20.45
N ASP A 196 -6.68 -4.21 19.18
CA ASP A 196 -6.46 -5.17 18.10
C ASP A 196 -5.36 -4.71 17.12
N VAL A 197 -4.30 -4.10 17.62
CA VAL A 197 -3.15 -3.67 16.81
C VAL A 197 -1.88 -4.41 17.22
N ASN A 198 -0.88 -4.38 16.34
CA ASN A 198 0.42 -4.94 16.64
C ASN A 198 0.99 -4.37 17.96
N PRO A 199 1.62 -5.18 18.84
CA PRO A 199 2.12 -4.74 20.15
C PRO A 199 3.34 -3.81 20.05
N ARG A 200 3.11 -2.59 19.60
CA ARG A 200 4.06 -1.48 19.46
C ARG A 200 3.43 -0.19 19.98
N PRO A 201 4.20 0.88 20.20
CA PRO A 201 3.61 2.14 20.62
C PRO A 201 2.52 2.61 19.65
N LEU A 202 1.28 2.64 20.11
CA LEU A 202 0.14 3.08 19.33
C LEU A 202 0.06 4.60 19.30
N SER A 203 -0.03 5.17 18.10
CA SER A 203 -0.26 6.60 17.90
C SER A 203 -1.69 7.00 18.21
N SER A 204 -1.88 8.24 18.70
CA SER A 204 -3.21 8.87 18.77
C SER A 204 -3.71 9.33 17.39
N LEU A 205 -2.81 9.48 16.42
CA LEU A 205 -3.16 9.85 15.05
C LEU A 205 -3.77 8.65 14.32
N ARG A 206 -4.81 8.90 13.54
CA ARG A 206 -5.51 7.87 12.78
C ARG A 206 -5.40 8.13 11.28
N PRO A 207 -4.97 7.14 10.49
CA PRO A 207 -5.03 7.25 9.04
C PRO A 207 -6.48 7.39 8.59
N SER A 208 -6.74 8.35 7.72
CA SER A 208 -8.07 8.56 7.14
C SER A 208 -8.34 7.66 5.93
N HIS A 209 -7.27 7.13 5.31
CA HIS A 209 -7.32 6.30 4.10
C HIS A 209 -6.24 5.23 4.17
N GLY A 210 -6.43 4.12 3.44
CA GLY A 210 -5.51 3.00 3.45
C GLY A 210 -4.22 3.20 2.66
N LEU A 211 -4.09 4.26 1.85
CA LEU A 211 -2.86 4.50 1.10
C LEU A 211 -1.75 5.04 2.00
N CYS A 212 -0.61 4.36 2.00
CA CYS A 212 0.65 4.82 2.55
C CYS A 212 1.81 4.47 1.60
N GLY A 213 3.00 4.91 1.91
CA GLY A 213 4.17 4.58 1.09
C GLY A 213 5.40 5.41 1.42
N CYS A 214 6.34 5.45 0.48
CA CYS A 214 7.54 6.26 0.61
C CYS A 214 7.99 6.83 -0.74
N TYR A 215 8.73 7.94 -0.67
CA TYR A 215 9.46 8.45 -1.82
C TYR A 215 10.77 7.70 -1.96
N ALA A 216 11.23 7.51 -3.18
CA ALA A 216 12.55 6.95 -3.45
C ALA A 216 13.67 7.95 -3.10
N SER A 217 14.91 7.51 -3.28
CA SER A 217 16.08 8.39 -3.28
C SER A 217 15.98 9.49 -4.35
N ASP A 218 15.41 9.17 -5.51
CA ASP A 218 14.92 10.13 -6.49
C ASP A 218 13.43 10.41 -6.20
N PRO A 219 13.05 11.63 -5.75
CA PRO A 219 11.70 11.95 -5.32
C PRO A 219 10.65 11.97 -6.44
N SER A 220 11.05 11.85 -7.71
CA SER A 220 10.13 11.63 -8.84
C SER A 220 9.50 10.23 -8.82
N TRP A 221 9.99 9.34 -7.97
CA TRP A 221 9.48 8.00 -7.77
C TRP A 221 8.82 7.83 -6.42
N ILE A 222 7.64 7.24 -6.41
CA ILE A 222 6.84 7.02 -5.21
C ILE A 222 6.38 5.56 -5.16
N LEU A 223 6.70 4.89 -4.08
CA LEU A 223 6.10 3.60 -3.74
C LEU A 223 4.83 3.85 -2.94
N GLY A 224 3.68 3.46 -3.47
CA GLY A 224 2.41 3.50 -2.77
C GLY A 224 1.91 2.09 -2.47
N MET A 225 1.29 1.87 -1.32
CA MET A 225 0.66 0.59 -0.99
C MET A 225 -0.67 0.82 -0.30
N THR A 226 -1.65 -0.04 -0.57
CA THR A 226 -2.97 0.02 0.04
C THR A 226 -3.61 -1.35 0.11
N TRP A 227 -4.47 -1.55 1.12
CA TRP A 227 -5.36 -2.70 1.25
C TRP A 227 -6.78 -2.25 1.56
N GLU A 228 -7.74 -3.00 1.12
CA GLU A 228 -9.16 -2.77 1.42
C GLU A 228 -9.84 -4.10 1.79
N PRO A 229 -10.23 -4.22 3.05
CA PRO A 229 -9.98 -3.31 4.17
C PRO A 229 -8.55 -3.40 4.71
N TYR A 230 -8.04 -2.31 5.32
CA TYR A 230 -6.73 -2.30 5.98
C TYR A 230 -6.87 -2.29 7.51
N GLN A 231 -5.85 -2.78 8.18
CA GLN A 231 -5.75 -2.93 9.63
C GLN A 231 -4.98 -1.79 10.28
N GLU A 232 -3.74 -1.61 9.86
CA GLU A 232 -2.80 -0.68 10.47
C GLU A 232 -1.67 -0.32 9.54
N ILE A 233 -0.98 0.79 9.84
CA ILE A 233 0.19 1.27 9.12
C ILE A 233 1.31 1.49 10.13
N PHE A 234 2.53 1.04 9.82
CA PHE A 234 3.72 1.33 10.63
C PHE A 234 5.02 1.16 9.83
N GLN A 235 6.11 1.62 10.43
CA GLN A 235 7.46 1.45 9.90
C GLN A 235 8.21 0.40 10.71
N GLY A 236 8.88 -0.52 10.03
CA GLY A 236 9.62 -1.60 10.67
C GLY A 236 11.10 -1.28 10.86
N VAL A 237 11.72 -1.93 11.84
CA VAL A 237 13.16 -1.75 12.19
C VAL A 237 14.14 -2.20 11.10
N ILE A 238 13.69 -2.98 10.15
CA ILE A 238 14.52 -3.54 9.07
C ILE A 238 14.28 -2.82 7.74
N THR A 239 14.10 -1.52 7.82
CA THR A 239 13.85 -0.64 6.67
C THR A 239 12.69 -1.13 5.83
N CYS A 240 11.55 -1.36 6.49
CA CYS A 240 10.33 -1.81 5.85
C CYS A 240 9.14 -0.94 6.25
N MET A 241 8.13 -0.97 5.39
CA MET A 241 6.83 -0.43 5.68
C MET A 241 5.80 -1.54 5.75
N HIS A 242 4.87 -1.37 6.65
CA HIS A 242 3.71 -2.21 6.80
C HIS A 242 2.44 -1.41 6.52
N ASN A 243 1.59 -2.00 5.73
CA ASN A 243 0.19 -1.71 5.59
C ASN A 243 -0.50 -3.06 5.67
N ASP A 244 -1.00 -3.39 6.83
CA ASP A 244 -1.55 -4.71 7.10
C ASP A 244 -3.01 -4.75 6.66
N PHE A 245 -3.47 -5.87 6.11
CA PHE A 245 -4.85 -6.01 5.69
C PHE A 245 -5.72 -6.69 6.74
N ARG A 246 -7.01 -6.32 6.78
CA ARG A 246 -7.97 -6.84 7.73
C ARG A 246 -8.79 -7.97 7.12
N ILE A 247 -8.93 -9.08 7.87
CA ILE A 247 -9.86 -10.19 7.60
C ILE A 247 -11.07 -10.07 8.54
N GLY A 248 -10.81 -9.77 9.84
CA GLY A 248 -11.84 -9.55 10.85
C GLY A 248 -12.51 -10.82 11.34
N GLY A 249 -11.78 -11.95 11.40
CA GLY A 249 -12.32 -13.26 11.75
C GLY A 249 -13.22 -13.85 10.67
N LEU A 250 -13.54 -15.13 10.77
CA LEU A 250 -14.42 -15.84 9.82
C LEU A 250 -15.35 -16.80 10.57
N LYS A 251 -16.65 -16.69 10.35
CA LYS A 251 -17.62 -17.69 10.80
C LYS A 251 -17.44 -19.01 10.06
N PRO A 252 -17.99 -20.12 10.59
CA PRO A 252 -18.05 -21.40 9.85
C PRO A 252 -18.66 -21.20 8.45
N GLY A 253 -17.98 -21.69 7.41
CA GLY A 253 -18.40 -21.56 6.02
C GLY A 253 -18.30 -20.15 5.41
N GLU A 254 -17.85 -19.13 6.17
CA GLU A 254 -17.75 -17.76 5.67
C GLU A 254 -16.57 -17.59 4.71
N THR A 255 -16.79 -16.76 3.71
CA THR A 255 -15.76 -16.31 2.78
C THR A 255 -15.72 -14.78 2.78
N LYS A 256 -14.53 -14.21 2.87
CA LYS A 256 -14.28 -12.76 2.74
C LYS A 256 -13.27 -12.48 1.63
N THR A 257 -13.42 -11.35 0.98
CA THR A 257 -12.52 -10.89 -0.07
C THR A 257 -11.78 -9.64 0.40
N ILE A 258 -10.49 -9.59 0.08
CA ILE A 258 -9.61 -8.46 0.34
C ILE A 258 -8.96 -8.10 -0.98
N ARG A 259 -8.75 -6.83 -1.22
CA ARG A 259 -7.98 -6.36 -2.37
C ARG A 259 -6.90 -5.39 -1.95
N GLY A 260 -5.82 -5.33 -2.71
CA GLY A 260 -4.70 -4.44 -2.45
C GLY A 260 -3.98 -4.03 -3.71
N ALA A 261 -3.12 -3.04 -3.57
CA ALA A 261 -2.22 -2.61 -4.63
C ALA A 261 -0.88 -2.12 -4.08
N LEU A 262 0.17 -2.37 -4.83
CA LEU A 262 1.47 -1.73 -4.69
C LEU A 262 1.76 -0.97 -5.99
N TYR A 263 1.92 0.35 -5.88
CA TYR A 263 2.24 1.24 -6.99
C TYR A 263 3.73 1.55 -6.99
N VAL A 264 4.40 1.33 -8.11
CA VAL A 264 5.75 1.85 -8.36
C VAL A 264 5.59 3.03 -9.30
N HIS A 265 5.27 4.19 -8.74
CA HIS A 265 4.78 5.34 -9.47
C HIS A 265 5.91 6.31 -9.82
N HIS A 266 6.07 6.62 -11.12
CA HIS A 266 6.91 7.70 -11.60
C HIS A 266 6.04 8.92 -11.89
N GLY A 267 6.21 9.97 -11.08
CA GLY A 267 5.41 11.18 -11.18
C GLY A 267 5.27 11.92 -9.85
N THR A 268 4.17 12.64 -9.71
CA THR A 268 3.87 13.44 -8.51
C THR A 268 2.95 12.68 -7.56
N MET A 269 2.88 13.16 -6.32
CA MET A 269 1.91 12.65 -5.35
C MET A 269 0.46 12.83 -5.86
N ASP A 270 0.14 13.93 -6.53
CA ASP A 270 -1.20 14.18 -7.04
C ASP A 270 -1.61 13.17 -8.12
N THR A 271 -0.66 12.76 -8.98
CA THR A 271 -0.93 11.72 -9.98
C THR A 271 -1.08 10.33 -9.35
N LEU A 272 -0.34 10.02 -8.30
CA LEU A 272 -0.54 8.80 -7.51
C LEU A 272 -1.91 8.80 -6.81
N LEU A 273 -2.30 9.92 -6.18
CA LEU A 273 -3.61 10.05 -5.52
C LEU A 273 -4.77 9.94 -6.52
N ALA A 274 -4.61 10.49 -7.72
CA ALA A 274 -5.60 10.33 -8.79
C ALA A 274 -5.76 8.86 -9.20
N ARG A 275 -4.66 8.12 -9.34
CA ARG A 275 -4.67 6.69 -9.61
C ARG A 275 -5.31 5.89 -8.48
N TYR A 276 -4.93 6.15 -7.24
CA TYR A 276 -5.53 5.53 -6.05
C TYR A 276 -7.05 5.75 -6.00
N ARG A 277 -7.52 6.97 -6.31
CA ARG A 277 -8.95 7.28 -6.36
C ARG A 277 -9.68 6.47 -7.43
N GLN A 278 -9.06 6.26 -8.57
CA GLN A 278 -9.61 5.44 -9.64
C GLN A 278 -9.71 3.97 -9.25
N ASP A 279 -8.67 3.42 -8.61
CA ASP A 279 -8.56 2.01 -8.28
C ASP A 279 -9.36 1.63 -7.02
N PHE A 280 -9.45 2.55 -6.04
CA PHE A 280 -10.14 2.37 -4.75
C PHE A 280 -11.14 3.50 -4.46
N PRO A 281 -12.22 3.63 -5.28
CA PRO A 281 -13.14 4.76 -5.20
C PRO A 281 -13.85 4.88 -3.84
N ASP A 282 -14.19 3.76 -3.21
CA ASP A 282 -14.86 3.77 -1.91
C ASP A 282 -13.90 4.16 -0.77
N GLN A 283 -12.71 3.62 -0.76
CA GLN A 283 -11.70 3.90 0.25
C GLN A 283 -11.13 5.33 0.14
N SER A 284 -11.18 5.94 -1.04
CA SER A 284 -10.65 7.28 -1.31
C SER A 284 -11.66 8.42 -1.16
N LYS A 285 -12.88 8.14 -0.68
CA LYS A 285 -13.89 9.17 -0.39
C LYS A 285 -13.37 10.18 0.61
N GLY A 286 -13.54 11.47 0.31
CA GLY A 286 -13.05 12.56 1.18
C GLY A 286 -11.56 12.90 1.03
N LEU A 287 -10.86 12.26 0.11
CA LEU A 287 -9.47 12.61 -0.22
C LEU A 287 -9.39 14.01 -0.80
N LYS A 288 -8.54 14.85 -0.22
CA LYS A 288 -8.30 16.22 -0.63
C LYS A 288 -7.13 16.27 -1.61
N LEU A 289 -7.42 16.43 -2.89
CA LEU A 289 -6.38 16.76 -3.87
C LEU A 289 -6.06 18.26 -3.73
N LYS A 290 -4.79 18.64 -3.78
CA LYS A 290 -4.44 20.04 -4.03
C LYS A 290 -4.74 20.28 -5.51
N ILE A 291 -5.76 21.09 -5.78
CA ILE A 291 -5.92 21.69 -7.10
C ILE A 291 -4.84 22.76 -7.14
N HIS A 292 -3.78 22.57 -7.89
CA HIS A 292 -2.88 23.63 -8.26
C HIS A 292 -3.59 24.41 -9.36
N ASP A 293 -4.16 25.57 -8.99
CA ASP A 293 -4.62 26.60 -9.92
C ASP A 293 -3.44 27.18 -10.72
#